data_c50c3190288ecb6a00bfcefef105778b
#
_entry.id   c50c3190288ecb6a00bfcefef105778b
#
_cell.length_a   1.000
_cell.length_b   1.000
_cell.length_c   1.000
_cell.angle_alpha   90.00
_cell.angle_beta   90.00
_cell.angle_gamma   90.00
#
_symmetry.space_group_name_H-M   'P 1'
#
loop_
_entity.id
_entity.type
_entity.pdbx_description
1 polymer ?
#
loop_
_entity_poly.entity_id
_entity_poly.type
_entity_poly.pdbx_seq_one_letter_code
_entity_poly.pdbx_strand_id
1 'polypeptide(L)'
;MEQKQDKLKEIISHAKEYGFVFPSSEIYDGLAATYDYGQLGAELKNNIKQYWWKSMTQLHQNIVGLDASIFMHPKTWKASGHVDAFNDPLIDNKAVSYTHLTLPTILLV
;
A
#
# COMPACT_ATOMS: atom_id res chain seq x y z
N MET A 1 -24.80 -4.21 -5.97
CA MET A 1 -23.46 -4.43 -5.41
C MET A 1 -22.75 -5.64 -6.04
N GLU A 2 -23.42 -6.70 -6.41
CA GLU A 2 -22.86 -7.90 -7.05
C GLU A 2 -22.10 -7.64 -8.35
N GLN A 3 -22.62 -6.83 -9.26
CA GLN A 3 -21.94 -6.54 -10.55
C GLN A 3 -20.59 -5.81 -10.43
N LYS A 4 -20.34 -5.05 -9.35
CA LYS A 4 -19.04 -4.41 -9.10
C LYS A 4 -18.00 -5.42 -8.59
N GLN A 5 -18.44 -6.41 -7.86
CA GLN A 5 -17.58 -7.43 -7.28
C GLN A 5 -17.08 -8.43 -8.35
N ASP A 6 -17.92 -8.70 -9.35
CA ASP A 6 -17.51 -9.56 -10.49
C ASP A 6 -16.49 -8.87 -11.39
N LYS A 7 -16.65 -7.58 -11.70
CA LYS A 7 -15.67 -6.83 -12.49
C LYS A 7 -14.30 -6.74 -11.83
N LEU A 8 -14.25 -6.61 -10.51
CA LEU A 8 -12.97 -6.58 -9.79
C LEU A 8 -12.26 -7.93 -9.88
N LYS A 9 -12.99 -9.03 -9.75
CA LYS A 9 -12.43 -10.39 -9.90
C LYS A 9 -11.89 -10.62 -11.31
N GLU A 10 -12.62 -10.19 -12.34
CA GLU A 10 -12.15 -10.27 -13.73
C GLU A 10 -10.85 -9.49 -13.94
N ILE A 11 -10.77 -8.26 -13.43
CA ILE A 11 -9.56 -7.43 -13.53
C ILE A 11 -8.38 -8.08 -12.81
N ILE A 12 -8.60 -8.63 -11.61
CA ILE A 12 -7.54 -9.32 -10.86
C ILE A 12 -7.07 -10.58 -11.61
N SER A 13 -8.00 -11.37 -12.14
CA SER A 13 -7.67 -12.56 -12.92
C SER A 13 -6.85 -12.20 -14.17
N HIS A 14 -7.31 -11.20 -14.91
CA HIS A 14 -6.61 -10.68 -16.08
C HIS A 14 -5.21 -10.17 -15.72
N ALA A 15 -5.08 -9.39 -14.65
CA ALA A 15 -3.80 -8.85 -14.22
C ALA A 15 -2.77 -9.94 -13.86
N LYS A 16 -3.21 -11.05 -13.28
CA LYS A 16 -2.37 -12.21 -12.99
C LYS A 16 -2.03 -13.00 -14.26
N GLU A 17 -3.02 -13.28 -15.10
CA GLU A 17 -2.85 -14.04 -16.33
C GLU A 17 -1.87 -13.39 -17.31
N TYR A 18 -1.96 -12.07 -17.45
CA TYR A 18 -1.11 -11.31 -18.39
C TYR A 18 0.16 -10.71 -17.74
N GLY A 19 0.50 -11.13 -16.54
CA GLY A 19 1.77 -10.78 -15.90
C GLY A 19 1.88 -9.31 -15.49
N PHE A 20 0.77 -8.65 -15.14
CA PHE A 20 0.80 -7.34 -14.53
C PHE A 20 1.27 -7.41 -13.08
N VAL A 21 0.82 -8.43 -12.36
CA VAL A 21 1.19 -8.66 -10.97
C VAL A 21 1.42 -10.14 -10.71
N PHE A 22 2.34 -10.44 -9.82
CA PHE A 22 2.63 -11.80 -9.35
C PHE A 22 2.64 -11.80 -7.82
N PRO A 23 2.27 -12.92 -7.16
CA PRO A 23 2.51 -13.07 -5.73
C PRO A 23 4.01 -12.91 -5.43
N SER A 24 4.34 -12.06 -4.46
CA SER A 24 5.75 -11.91 -4.05
C SER A 24 6.27 -13.22 -3.48
N SER A 25 7.52 -13.56 -3.81
CA SER A 25 8.17 -14.80 -3.35
C SER A 25 7.41 -16.08 -3.74
N GLU A 26 6.84 -16.12 -4.92
CA GLU A 26 6.00 -17.22 -5.41
C GLU A 26 6.71 -18.58 -5.38
N ILE A 27 8.03 -18.62 -5.60
CA ILE A 27 8.84 -19.85 -5.50
C ILE A 27 8.89 -20.46 -4.10
N TYR A 28 8.47 -19.71 -3.08
CA TYR A 28 8.38 -20.13 -1.67
C TYR A 28 6.93 -20.04 -1.16
N ASP A 29 5.96 -20.42 -1.99
CA ASP A 29 4.52 -20.37 -1.71
C ASP A 29 3.92 -18.95 -1.59
N GLY A 30 4.70 -17.93 -1.89
CA GLY A 30 4.25 -16.53 -1.88
C GLY A 30 4.05 -15.94 -0.49
N LEU A 31 3.83 -14.63 -0.45
CA LEU A 31 3.45 -13.90 0.76
C LEU A 31 2.00 -13.42 0.63
N ALA A 32 1.23 -13.57 1.69
CA ALA A 32 -0.15 -13.10 1.72
C ALA A 32 -0.22 -11.58 1.49
N ALA A 33 -1.10 -11.16 0.59
CA ALA A 33 -1.39 -9.77 0.27
C ALA A 33 -0.17 -8.93 -0.24
N THR A 34 0.93 -9.59 -0.62
CA THR A 34 2.12 -8.92 -1.18
C THR A 34 2.31 -9.35 -2.62
N TYR A 35 2.50 -8.38 -3.52
CA TYR A 35 2.61 -8.63 -4.95
C TYR A 35 3.80 -7.89 -5.55
N ASP A 36 4.46 -8.55 -6.48
CA ASP A 36 5.46 -7.94 -7.35
C ASP A 36 4.79 -7.48 -8.65
N TYR A 37 5.27 -6.40 -9.21
CA TYR A 37 4.80 -5.91 -10.50
C TYR A 37 5.61 -6.55 -11.63
N GLY A 38 4.94 -7.19 -12.57
CA GLY A 38 5.53 -7.63 -13.81
C GLY A 38 5.85 -6.46 -14.74
N GLN A 39 6.38 -6.76 -15.92
CA GLN A 39 6.80 -5.73 -16.89
C GLN A 39 5.68 -4.73 -17.20
N LEU A 40 4.51 -5.22 -17.59
CA LEU A 40 3.36 -4.36 -17.92
C LEU A 40 2.82 -3.62 -16.67
N GLY A 41 2.82 -4.28 -15.52
CA GLY A 41 2.38 -3.67 -14.26
C GLY A 41 3.31 -2.55 -13.80
N ALA A 42 4.62 -2.72 -13.93
CA ALA A 42 5.60 -1.70 -13.62
C ALA A 42 5.44 -0.44 -14.50
N GLU A 43 5.26 -0.62 -15.80
CA GLU A 43 5.00 0.47 -16.74
C GLU A 43 3.68 1.20 -16.43
N LEU A 44 2.61 0.45 -16.21
CA LEU A 44 1.31 1.02 -15.83
C LEU A 44 1.41 1.83 -14.53
N LYS A 45 2.06 1.28 -13.51
CA LYS A 45 2.28 1.96 -12.23
C LYS A 45 3.07 3.27 -12.40
N ASN A 46 4.14 3.24 -13.19
CA ASN A 46 4.95 4.42 -13.46
C ASN A 46 4.17 5.49 -14.24
N ASN A 47 3.39 5.09 -15.23
CA ASN A 47 2.54 6.00 -15.99
C ASN A 47 1.48 6.66 -15.10
N ILE A 48 0.85 5.92 -14.20
CA ILE A 48 -0.12 6.46 -13.24
C ILE A 48 0.54 7.48 -12.31
N LYS A 49 1.73 7.16 -11.78
CA LYS A 49 2.47 8.08 -10.90
C LYS A 49 2.87 9.37 -11.62
N GLN A 50 3.37 9.26 -12.86
CA GLN A 50 3.75 10.41 -13.65
C GLN A 50 2.54 11.28 -14.01
N TYR A 51 1.44 10.65 -14.40
CA TYR A 51 0.21 11.37 -14.72
C TYR A 51 -0.32 12.12 -13.49
N TRP A 52 -0.37 11.45 -12.33
CA TRP A 52 -0.77 12.06 -11.07
C TRP A 52 0.12 13.27 -10.70
N TRP A 53 1.44 13.08 -10.76
CA TRP A 53 2.40 14.13 -10.46
C TRP A 53 2.22 15.37 -11.35
N LYS A 54 2.16 15.14 -12.65
CA LYS A 54 1.94 16.24 -13.63
C LYS A 54 0.59 16.92 -13.42
N SER A 55 -0.46 16.15 -13.20
CA SER A 55 -1.79 16.73 -12.97
C SER A 55 -1.79 17.64 -11.74
N MET A 56 -1.18 17.20 -10.64
CA MET A 56 -1.15 17.99 -9.40
C MET A 56 -0.26 19.22 -9.52
N THR A 57 0.96 19.08 -10.04
CA THR A 57 1.94 20.17 -10.02
C THR A 57 1.85 21.14 -11.20
N GLN A 58 1.26 20.74 -12.32
CA GLN A 58 1.19 21.57 -13.53
C GLN A 58 -0.18 22.17 -13.81
N LEU A 59 -1.26 21.47 -13.41
CA LEU A 59 -2.63 21.96 -13.63
C LEU A 59 -3.15 22.83 -12.47
N HIS A 60 -2.49 22.82 -11.34
CA HIS A 60 -2.87 23.57 -10.15
C HIS A 60 -1.78 24.58 -9.77
N GLN A 61 -2.11 25.87 -9.76
CA GLN A 61 -1.16 26.94 -9.47
C GLN A 61 -0.70 27.00 -8.01
N ASN A 62 -1.47 26.43 -7.11
CA ASN A 62 -1.24 26.44 -5.66
C ASN A 62 -0.63 25.15 -5.11
N ILE A 63 -0.20 24.25 -5.99
CA ILE A 63 0.41 22.97 -5.59
C ILE A 63 1.84 22.92 -6.16
N VAL A 64 2.79 22.68 -5.29
CA VAL A 64 4.20 22.48 -5.65
C VAL A 64 4.65 21.07 -5.24
N GLY A 65 5.53 20.50 -6.04
CA GLY A 65 6.11 19.20 -5.74
C GLY A 65 7.20 19.32 -4.66
N LEU A 66 7.20 18.40 -3.71
CA LEU A 66 8.23 18.26 -2.69
C LEU A 66 8.67 16.80 -2.63
N ASP A 67 9.96 16.56 -2.66
CA ASP A 67 10.56 15.24 -2.45
C ASP A 67 11.42 15.30 -1.18
N ALA A 68 10.83 14.92 -0.07
CA ALA A 68 11.48 14.94 1.22
C ALA A 68 12.30 13.67 1.46
N SER A 69 13.40 13.79 2.20
CA SER A 69 14.17 12.63 2.63
C SER A 69 13.35 11.69 3.50
N ILE A 70 13.50 10.38 3.27
CA ILE A 70 12.90 9.33 4.10
C ILE A 70 13.55 9.34 5.50
N PHE A 71 14.86 9.56 5.56
CA PHE A 71 15.58 9.64 6.82
C PHE A 71 15.53 11.06 7.36
N MET A 72 14.92 11.21 8.52
CA MET A 72 14.73 12.49 9.18
C MET A 72 15.32 12.47 10.59
N HIS A 73 15.62 13.64 11.13
CA HIS A 73 16.08 13.75 12.50
C HIS A 73 15.02 13.22 13.48
N PRO A 74 15.37 12.46 14.53
CA PRO A 74 14.41 11.87 15.48
C PRO A 74 13.43 12.85 16.08
N LYS A 75 13.82 14.11 16.28
CA LYS A 75 12.94 15.18 16.76
C LYS A 75 11.74 15.44 15.84
N THR A 76 11.87 15.22 14.53
CA THR A 76 10.78 15.35 13.57
C THR A 76 9.66 14.37 13.88
N TRP A 77 10.00 13.13 14.14
CA TRP A 77 9.06 12.06 14.47
C TRP A 77 8.42 12.26 15.85
N LYS A 78 9.20 12.80 16.81
CA LYS A 78 8.67 13.17 18.12
C LYS A 78 7.70 14.34 18.02
N ALA A 79 8.05 15.40 17.29
CA ALA A 79 7.20 16.57 17.11
C ALA A 79 5.89 16.27 16.36
N SER A 80 5.93 15.33 15.40
CA SER A 80 4.74 14.88 14.67
C SER A 80 3.87 13.88 15.44
N GLY A 81 4.28 13.45 16.63
CA GLY A 81 3.55 12.49 17.46
C GLY A 81 3.68 11.02 17.05
N HIS A 82 4.43 10.72 15.99
CA HIS A 82 4.57 9.36 15.51
C HIS A 82 5.27 8.44 16.52
N VAL A 83 6.21 8.97 17.32
CA VAL A 83 6.92 8.16 18.33
C VAL A 83 5.99 7.77 19.47
N ASP A 84 5.10 8.66 19.87
CA ASP A 84 4.18 8.42 21.01
C ASP A 84 2.94 7.63 20.59
N ALA A 85 2.58 7.68 19.30
CA ALA A 85 1.42 6.97 18.74
C ALA A 85 1.74 5.55 18.26
N PHE A 86 3.02 5.17 18.17
CA PHE A 86 3.44 3.86 17.69
C PHE A 86 3.40 2.79 18.81
N ASN A 87 2.24 2.62 19.40
CA ASN A 87 1.93 1.54 20.33
C ASN A 87 0.80 0.69 19.74
N ASP A 88 1.12 -0.09 18.72
CA ASP A 88 0.16 -1.09 18.24
C ASP A 88 0.05 -2.21 19.27
N PRO A 89 -1.11 -2.43 19.88
CA PRO A 89 -1.28 -3.51 20.83
C PRO A 89 -1.07 -4.86 20.13
N LEU A 90 -0.15 -5.64 20.64
CA LEU A 90 0.06 -7.02 20.20
C LEU A 90 -1.03 -7.89 20.86
N ILE A 91 -1.72 -8.69 20.06
CA ILE A 91 -2.64 -9.70 20.55
C ILE A 91 -2.00 -11.08 20.40
N ASP A 92 -1.87 -11.79 21.51
CA ASP A 92 -1.49 -13.18 21.52
C ASP A 92 -2.73 -14.08 21.42
N ASN A 93 -2.79 -14.82 20.33
CA ASN A 93 -3.80 -15.86 20.21
C ASN A 93 -3.29 -17.17 20.81
N LYS A 94 -3.68 -17.44 22.06
CA LYS A 94 -3.24 -18.62 22.81
C LYS A 94 -3.62 -19.96 22.16
N ALA A 95 -4.66 -19.98 21.32
CA ALA A 95 -5.14 -21.20 20.67
C ALA A 95 -4.23 -21.66 19.52
N VAL A 96 -3.50 -20.74 18.91
CA VAL A 96 -2.64 -21.02 17.74
C VAL A 96 -1.18 -20.58 17.95
N SER A 97 -0.82 -20.14 19.14
CA SER A 97 0.52 -19.62 19.49
C SER A 97 1.04 -18.58 18.49
N TYR A 98 0.17 -17.69 18.06
CA TYR A 98 0.47 -16.69 17.06
C TYR A 98 0.23 -15.29 17.60
N THR A 99 1.27 -14.45 17.54
CA THR A 99 1.22 -13.04 17.92
C THR A 99 1.06 -12.20 16.66
N HIS A 100 0.08 -11.30 16.60
CA HIS A 100 -0.10 -10.40 15.48
C HIS A 100 -0.47 -8.99 15.94
N LEU A 101 -0.18 -8.01 15.07
CA LEU A 101 -0.61 -6.63 15.26
C LEU A 101 -2.12 -6.50 15.00
N THR A 102 -2.83 -5.83 15.89
CA THR A 102 -4.19 -5.41 15.60
C THR A 102 -4.18 -4.20 14.69
N LEU A 103 -4.95 -4.25 13.62
CA LEU A 103 -5.25 -3.04 12.87
C LEU A 103 -6.03 -2.07 13.77
N PRO A 104 -5.65 -0.79 13.85
CA PRO A 104 -6.42 0.19 14.59
C PRO A 104 -7.83 0.23 14.00
N THR A 105 -8.81 -0.15 14.81
CA THR A 105 -10.21 -0.03 14.44
C THR A 105 -10.54 1.46 14.50
N ILE A 106 -10.60 2.12 13.35
CA ILE A 106 -11.15 3.46 13.28
C ILE A 106 -12.64 3.32 13.57
N LEU A 107 -13.02 3.58 14.82
CA LEU A 107 -14.41 3.83 15.18
C LEU A 107 -14.80 5.15 14.50
N LEU A 108 -15.47 5.04 13.36
CA LEU A 108 -16.24 6.15 12.81
C LEU A 108 -17.41 6.39 13.78
N VAL A 109 -17.29 7.44 14.58
CA VAL A 109 -18.42 8.04 15.30
C VAL A 109 -19.17 8.94 14.34
#